data_05b714d3dd7ce212c91e2204490c92b0
#
_entry.id   05b714d3dd7ce212c91e2204490c92b0
#
_cell.length_a   1.000
_cell.length_b   1.000
_cell.length_c   1.000
_cell.angle_alpha   90.00
_cell.angle_beta   90.00
_cell.angle_gamma   90.00
#
_symmetry.space_group_name_H-M   'P 1'
#
loop_
_entity.id
_entity.type
_entity.pdbx_description
1 polymer ?
#
loop_
_entity_poly.entity_id
_entity_poly.type
_entity_poly.pdbx_seq_one_letter_code
_entity_poly.pdbx_strand_id
1 'polypeptide(L)'
;TGKKKVFHKIESIIGFIDLHDVISINQHNGKKHHISFYGKFSKNIGKKNTVQKLFQILDKENLLKNKKFKVKIKKLIPQEAGLGGGSMNAASVFSYLVKKKIINPNHQKTRSICDLVGSDVILGTISSSCVLSSGGRIKKIYDAPKYYSTLVKPDFGCSTKKIYSAVRKYTKSKYNKPKKNMFGVKYLIDQQNALETIALKKYPKLKKIKLFLESINNPLFVRMTGSGSTIVAYYNSLKSCKLAKAKFKRKYKNYWCVTAKTI
;
A
#
# COMPACT_ATOMS: atom_id res chain seq x y z
N THR A 1 1.89 23.94 -23.82
CA THR A 1 3.10 23.19 -23.45
C THR A 1 2.93 22.66 -22.03
N GLY A 2 2.21 21.53 -21.89
CA GLY A 2 1.98 20.90 -20.60
C GLY A 2 3.26 20.25 -20.09
N LYS A 3 3.76 20.67 -18.92
CA LYS A 3 4.78 19.95 -18.18
C LYS A 3 4.26 18.54 -17.89
N LYS A 4 4.77 17.51 -18.59
CA LYS A 4 4.57 16.11 -18.24
C LYS A 4 5.02 15.97 -16.78
N LYS A 5 4.14 15.55 -15.87
CA LYS A 5 4.52 15.16 -14.51
C LYS A 5 5.53 14.02 -14.65
N VAL A 6 6.79 14.32 -14.39
CA VAL A 6 7.84 13.30 -14.32
C VAL A 6 7.59 12.52 -13.03
N PHE A 7 6.96 11.35 -13.14
CA PHE A 7 6.90 10.40 -12.03
C PHE A 7 8.30 9.85 -11.78
N HIS A 8 8.72 9.82 -10.52
CA HIS A 8 9.97 9.15 -10.15
C HIS A 8 9.88 7.68 -10.60
N LYS A 9 10.89 7.21 -11.35
CA LYS A 9 11.03 5.80 -11.64
C LYS A 9 11.43 5.10 -10.34
N ILE A 10 10.51 4.33 -9.78
CA ILE A 10 10.73 3.55 -8.56
C ILE A 10 10.83 2.08 -8.89
N GLU A 11 11.63 1.35 -8.13
CA GLU A 11 11.63 -0.09 -8.09
C GLU A 11 11.36 -0.55 -6.65
N SER A 12 10.72 -1.71 -6.49
CA SER A 12 10.32 -2.17 -5.17
C SER A 12 10.10 -3.68 -5.13
N ILE A 13 10.37 -4.27 -3.97
CA ILE A 13 9.90 -5.60 -3.59
C ILE A 13 8.60 -5.38 -2.81
N ILE A 14 7.52 -6.03 -3.24
CA ILE A 14 6.18 -5.79 -2.73
C ILE A 14 5.62 -7.10 -2.20
N GLY A 15 5.31 -7.12 -0.90
CA GLY A 15 4.55 -8.18 -0.25
C GLY A 15 3.18 -7.67 0.19
N PHE A 16 2.17 -8.51 0.04
CA PHE A 16 0.83 -8.25 0.57
C PHE A 16 0.69 -8.88 1.95
N ILE A 17 -0.19 -8.32 2.76
CA ILE A 17 -0.50 -8.79 4.11
C ILE A 17 -1.99 -9.03 4.27
N ASP A 18 -2.37 -9.84 5.24
CA ASP A 18 -3.76 -10.18 5.55
C ASP A 18 -4.58 -9.05 6.19
N LEU A 19 -3.97 -7.88 6.40
CA LEU A 19 -4.67 -6.67 6.85
C LEU A 19 -5.35 -5.97 5.66
N HIS A 20 -6.65 -5.77 5.72
CA HIS A 20 -7.43 -5.21 4.63
C HIS A 20 -8.62 -4.35 5.09
N ASP A 21 -9.07 -3.46 4.23
CA ASP A 21 -10.38 -2.81 4.36
C ASP A 21 -11.46 -3.74 3.79
N VAL A 22 -12.71 -3.56 4.20
CA VAL A 22 -13.85 -4.36 3.70
C VAL A 22 -14.71 -3.50 2.79
N ILE A 23 -15.02 -4.01 1.59
CA ILE A 23 -15.74 -3.26 0.56
C ILE A 23 -17.02 -4.00 0.19
N SER A 24 -18.15 -3.28 0.22
CA SER A 24 -19.43 -3.72 -0.30
C SER A 24 -19.78 -2.90 -1.54
N ILE A 25 -20.16 -3.58 -2.62
CA ILE A 25 -20.47 -2.96 -3.91
C ILE A 25 -21.83 -3.48 -4.40
N ASN A 26 -22.76 -2.57 -4.66
CA ASN A 26 -24.05 -2.86 -5.22
C ASN A 26 -24.33 -1.92 -6.40
N GLN A 27 -24.90 -2.45 -7.49
CA GLN A 27 -25.47 -1.62 -8.54
C GLN A 27 -26.76 -0.98 -8.03
N HIS A 28 -27.06 0.24 -8.46
CA HIS A 28 -28.32 0.92 -8.14
C HIS A 28 -28.77 1.83 -9.28
N ASN A 29 -30.06 2.18 -9.28
CA ASN A 29 -30.71 2.94 -10.37
C ASN A 29 -30.59 4.46 -10.21
N GLY A 30 -29.60 4.97 -9.44
CA GLY A 30 -29.40 6.40 -9.27
C GLY A 30 -28.62 7.05 -10.41
N LYS A 31 -28.62 8.39 -10.47
CA LYS A 31 -27.92 9.18 -11.49
C LYS A 31 -26.39 9.26 -11.28
N LYS A 32 -25.90 8.99 -10.07
CA LYS A 32 -24.48 9.14 -9.68
C LYS A 32 -23.99 7.95 -8.87
N HIS A 33 -22.68 7.70 -8.87
CA HIS A 33 -22.07 6.77 -7.93
C HIS A 33 -22.09 7.33 -6.52
N HIS A 34 -22.33 6.46 -5.53
CA HIS A 34 -22.27 6.80 -4.11
C HIS A 34 -21.13 6.04 -3.44
N ILE A 35 -20.08 6.74 -3.03
CA ILE A 35 -18.95 6.16 -2.31
C ILE A 35 -18.96 6.70 -0.88
N SER A 36 -19.03 5.79 0.10
CA SER A 36 -19.04 6.12 1.52
C SER A 36 -18.01 5.32 2.28
N PHE A 37 -17.49 5.93 3.34
CA PHE A 37 -16.49 5.34 4.22
C PHE A 37 -17.03 5.32 5.65
N TYR A 38 -16.74 4.23 6.36
CA TYR A 38 -17.09 4.09 7.76
C TYR A 38 -16.02 3.29 8.51
N GLY A 39 -16.10 3.21 9.84
CA GLY A 39 -15.13 2.55 10.69
C GLY A 39 -14.05 3.49 11.24
N LYS A 40 -13.12 2.92 11.97
CA LYS A 40 -12.17 3.65 12.83
C LYS A 40 -11.33 4.70 12.07
N PHE A 41 -11.01 4.47 10.82
CA PHE A 41 -10.11 5.33 10.03
C PHE A 41 -10.80 6.00 8.85
N SER A 42 -12.12 6.18 8.93
CA SER A 42 -12.92 6.80 7.87
C SER A 42 -13.00 8.33 7.96
N LYS A 43 -12.66 8.92 9.11
CA LYS A 43 -12.72 10.38 9.30
C LYS A 43 -11.78 11.10 8.32
N ASN A 44 -12.21 12.24 7.80
CA ASN A 44 -11.44 13.12 6.92
C ASN A 44 -11.05 12.50 5.55
N ILE A 45 -11.73 11.45 5.10
CA ILE A 45 -11.58 11.00 3.72
C ILE A 45 -12.38 11.94 2.81
N GLY A 46 -11.67 12.75 2.03
CA GLY A 46 -12.28 13.74 1.14
C GLY A 46 -13.05 13.11 -0.02
N LYS A 47 -13.90 13.93 -0.65
CA LYS A 47 -14.64 13.54 -1.88
C LYS A 47 -13.70 13.16 -3.02
N LYS A 48 -12.48 13.71 -3.07
CA LYS A 48 -11.44 13.36 -4.07
C LYS A 48 -10.58 12.19 -3.58
N ASN A 49 -11.11 10.98 -3.58
CA ASN A 49 -10.40 9.75 -3.21
C ASN A 49 -10.17 8.84 -4.43
N THR A 50 -9.33 7.82 -4.27
CA THR A 50 -8.94 6.90 -5.36
C THR A 50 -10.12 6.12 -5.95
N VAL A 51 -11.09 5.71 -5.14
CA VAL A 51 -12.28 4.98 -5.62
C VAL A 51 -13.19 5.91 -6.41
N GLN A 52 -13.41 7.14 -5.95
CA GLN A 52 -14.15 8.15 -6.71
C GLN A 52 -13.48 8.44 -8.05
N LYS A 53 -12.15 8.59 -8.05
CA LYS A 53 -11.37 8.83 -9.26
C LYS A 53 -11.46 7.66 -10.24
N LEU A 54 -11.46 6.41 -9.74
CA LEU A 54 -11.68 5.23 -10.58
C LEU A 54 -13.02 5.31 -11.32
N PHE A 55 -14.12 5.55 -10.61
CA PHE A 55 -15.43 5.64 -11.25
C PHE A 55 -15.51 6.78 -12.26
N GLN A 56 -14.92 7.94 -11.97
CA GLN A 56 -14.85 9.06 -12.92
C GLN A 56 -14.14 8.68 -14.23
N ILE A 57 -13.04 7.91 -14.13
CA ILE A 57 -12.30 7.42 -15.30
C ILE A 57 -13.15 6.38 -16.06
N LEU A 58 -13.77 5.44 -15.36
CA LEU A 58 -14.59 4.40 -15.99
C LEU A 58 -15.82 4.99 -16.70
N ASP A 59 -16.47 6.02 -16.12
CA ASP A 59 -17.57 6.75 -16.76
C ASP A 59 -17.08 7.51 -18.00
N LYS A 60 -15.97 8.25 -17.89
CA LYS A 60 -15.37 8.98 -19.02
C LYS A 60 -15.04 8.07 -20.20
N GLU A 61 -14.58 6.85 -19.92
CA GLU A 61 -14.25 5.83 -20.92
C GLU A 61 -15.46 5.00 -21.36
N ASN A 62 -16.66 5.36 -20.92
CA ASN A 62 -17.94 4.67 -21.19
C ASN A 62 -17.91 3.15 -20.87
N LEU A 63 -17.05 2.72 -19.98
CA LEU A 63 -16.88 1.29 -19.65
C LEU A 63 -18.03 0.73 -18.80
N LEU A 64 -18.75 1.58 -18.08
CA LEU A 64 -19.83 1.18 -17.18
C LEU A 64 -21.21 1.13 -17.87
N LYS A 65 -21.31 1.57 -19.14
CA LYS A 65 -22.58 1.58 -19.90
C LYS A 65 -23.74 2.19 -19.07
N ASN A 66 -23.50 3.36 -18.50
CA ASN A 66 -24.41 4.10 -17.61
C ASN A 66 -24.79 3.44 -16.28
N LYS A 67 -24.26 2.25 -15.95
CA LYS A 67 -24.49 1.61 -14.66
C LYS A 67 -23.89 2.43 -13.53
N LYS A 68 -24.62 2.59 -12.43
CA LYS A 68 -24.17 3.30 -11.23
C LYS A 68 -24.07 2.35 -10.04
N PHE A 69 -23.16 2.68 -9.12
CA PHE A 69 -22.80 1.80 -8.01
C PHE A 69 -22.82 2.56 -6.68
N LYS A 70 -23.30 1.86 -5.66
CA LYS A 70 -23.16 2.24 -4.24
C LYS A 70 -22.06 1.41 -3.64
N VAL A 71 -20.98 2.09 -3.21
CA VAL A 71 -19.80 1.45 -2.61
C VAL A 71 -19.67 1.90 -1.17
N LYS A 72 -19.64 0.95 -0.24
CA LYS A 72 -19.41 1.20 1.19
C LYS A 72 -18.07 0.56 1.58
N ILE A 73 -17.19 1.34 2.21
CA ILE A 73 -15.83 0.90 2.57
C ILE A 73 -15.64 1.03 4.08
N LYS A 74 -15.46 -0.12 4.76
CA LYS A 74 -15.06 -0.15 6.17
C LYS A 74 -13.55 0.03 6.26
N LYS A 75 -13.12 1.17 6.81
CA LYS A 75 -11.71 1.51 6.95
C LYS A 75 -11.09 0.86 8.18
N LEU A 76 -10.22 -0.12 7.95
CA LEU A 76 -9.43 -0.83 8.97
C LEU A 76 -7.95 -0.46 8.89
N ILE A 77 -7.51 0.09 7.75
CA ILE A 77 -6.16 0.60 7.53
C ILE A 77 -6.14 2.12 7.73
N PRO A 78 -5.23 2.65 8.59
CA PRO A 78 -5.10 4.09 8.79
C PRO A 78 -4.72 4.83 7.50
N GLN A 79 -5.15 6.09 7.40
CA GLN A 79 -4.71 6.97 6.32
C GLN A 79 -3.25 7.39 6.49
N GLU A 80 -2.59 7.75 5.39
CA GLU A 80 -1.18 8.19 5.36
C GLU A 80 -0.22 7.23 6.10
N ALA A 81 -0.51 5.93 5.98
CA ALA A 81 0.24 4.88 6.65
C ALA A 81 1.39 4.30 5.80
N GLY A 82 1.51 4.64 4.51
CA GLY A 82 2.46 3.99 3.60
C GLY A 82 2.12 2.53 3.28
N LEU A 83 0.85 2.13 3.48
CA LEU A 83 0.36 0.76 3.26
C LEU A 83 -0.48 0.62 1.97
N GLY A 84 -0.57 1.65 1.17
CA GLY A 84 -1.30 1.61 -0.10
C GLY A 84 -2.83 1.44 0.01
N GLY A 85 -3.44 1.58 1.20
CA GLY A 85 -4.84 1.21 1.45
C GLY A 85 -5.85 1.85 0.48
N GLY A 86 -5.66 3.12 0.10
CA GLY A 86 -6.53 3.78 -0.88
C GLY A 86 -6.39 3.19 -2.30
N SER A 87 -5.16 2.90 -2.73
CA SER A 87 -4.88 2.28 -4.03
C SER A 87 -5.40 0.85 -4.09
N MET A 88 -5.26 0.09 -3.00
CA MET A 88 -5.79 -1.28 -2.90
C MET A 88 -7.31 -1.30 -2.92
N ASN A 89 -7.98 -0.32 -2.31
CA ASN A 89 -9.44 -0.20 -2.40
C ASN A 89 -9.90 0.04 -3.84
N ALA A 90 -9.24 0.94 -4.57
CA ALA A 90 -9.56 1.18 -5.99
C ALA A 90 -9.29 -0.06 -6.85
N ALA A 91 -8.16 -0.75 -6.63
CA ALA A 91 -7.81 -1.99 -7.32
C ALA A 91 -8.84 -3.10 -7.06
N SER A 92 -9.29 -3.26 -5.81
CA SER A 92 -10.31 -4.25 -5.44
C SER A 92 -11.65 -3.97 -6.10
N VAL A 93 -12.08 -2.71 -6.16
CA VAL A 93 -13.30 -2.30 -6.88
C VAL A 93 -13.14 -2.59 -8.38
N PHE A 94 -12.02 -2.22 -8.99
CA PHE A 94 -11.74 -2.49 -10.39
C PHE A 94 -11.78 -4.00 -10.69
N SER A 95 -11.07 -4.80 -9.90
CA SER A 95 -11.02 -6.26 -10.06
C SER A 95 -12.40 -6.91 -9.87
N TYR A 96 -13.23 -6.40 -8.96
CA TYR A 96 -14.61 -6.83 -8.80
C TYR A 96 -15.43 -6.58 -10.08
N LEU A 97 -15.33 -5.39 -10.66
CA LEU A 97 -16.06 -5.04 -11.88
C LEU A 97 -15.64 -5.93 -13.06
N VAL A 98 -14.34 -6.24 -13.18
CA VAL A 98 -13.83 -7.18 -14.19
C VAL A 98 -14.32 -8.60 -13.93
N LYS A 99 -14.21 -9.11 -12.71
CA LYS A 99 -14.66 -10.46 -12.33
C LYS A 99 -16.16 -10.67 -12.58
N LYS A 100 -16.97 -9.63 -12.34
CA LYS A 100 -18.42 -9.64 -12.63
C LYS A 100 -18.75 -9.38 -14.10
N LYS A 101 -17.77 -9.28 -14.98
CA LYS A 101 -17.95 -8.98 -16.42
C LYS A 101 -18.73 -7.68 -16.68
N ILE A 102 -18.71 -6.75 -15.74
CA ILE A 102 -19.32 -5.42 -15.89
C ILE A 102 -18.46 -4.57 -16.83
N ILE A 103 -17.13 -4.70 -16.71
CA ILE A 103 -16.15 -4.14 -17.62
C ILE A 103 -15.23 -5.24 -18.14
N ASN A 104 -14.73 -5.09 -19.37
CA ASN A 104 -13.80 -6.05 -19.97
C ASN A 104 -12.63 -5.33 -20.68
N PRO A 105 -11.76 -4.64 -19.93
CA PRO A 105 -10.59 -3.97 -20.51
C PRO A 105 -9.49 -4.99 -20.86
N ASN A 106 -8.82 -4.79 -21.99
CA ASN A 106 -7.60 -5.53 -22.29
C ASN A 106 -6.46 -5.10 -21.33
N HIS A 107 -5.31 -5.78 -21.43
CA HIS A 107 -4.16 -5.53 -20.54
C HIS A 107 -3.66 -4.06 -20.62
N GLN A 108 -3.55 -3.50 -21.81
CA GLN A 108 -3.08 -2.12 -22.03
C GLN A 108 -4.05 -1.11 -21.41
N LYS A 109 -5.36 -1.29 -21.63
CA LYS A 109 -6.40 -0.43 -21.05
C LYS A 109 -6.45 -0.54 -19.53
N THR A 110 -6.32 -1.76 -18.98
CA THR A 110 -6.19 -2.00 -17.54
C THR A 110 -5.04 -1.18 -16.95
N ARG A 111 -3.85 -1.26 -17.57
CA ARG A 111 -2.68 -0.50 -17.14
C ARG A 111 -2.93 1.00 -17.18
N SER A 112 -3.46 1.51 -18.28
CA SER A 112 -3.77 2.94 -18.45
C SER A 112 -4.75 3.45 -17.39
N ILE A 113 -5.84 2.71 -17.13
CA ILE A 113 -6.83 3.08 -16.10
C ILE A 113 -6.17 3.12 -14.72
N CYS A 114 -5.42 2.07 -14.35
CA CYS A 114 -4.74 2.01 -13.06
C CYS A 114 -3.75 3.17 -12.86
N ASP A 115 -2.93 3.46 -13.87
CA ASP A 115 -1.95 4.55 -13.82
C ASP A 115 -2.62 5.93 -13.69
N LEU A 116 -3.76 6.12 -14.35
CA LEU A 116 -4.57 7.33 -14.19
C LEU A 116 -5.15 7.48 -12.79
N VAL A 117 -5.57 6.39 -12.14
CA VAL A 117 -6.11 6.42 -10.77
C VAL A 117 -5.00 6.70 -9.76
N GLY A 118 -3.90 5.95 -9.86
CA GLY A 118 -2.73 6.08 -8.99
C GLY A 118 -1.68 5.00 -9.27
N SER A 119 -0.40 5.33 -9.10
CA SER A 119 0.76 4.47 -9.43
C SER A 119 0.70 3.06 -8.83
N ASP A 120 0.12 2.93 -7.63
CA ASP A 120 0.10 1.66 -6.90
C ASP A 120 -1.14 0.82 -7.17
N VAL A 121 -2.12 1.35 -7.94
CA VAL A 121 -3.40 0.63 -8.17
C VAL A 121 -3.17 -0.65 -8.97
N ILE A 122 -2.30 -0.62 -9.96
CA ILE A 122 -1.97 -1.79 -10.77
C ILE A 122 -1.42 -2.96 -9.93
N LEU A 123 -0.70 -2.67 -8.84
CA LEU A 123 -0.17 -3.68 -7.92
C LEU A 123 -1.29 -4.47 -7.24
N GLY A 124 -2.36 -3.77 -6.83
CA GLY A 124 -3.52 -4.39 -6.18
C GLY A 124 -4.34 -5.29 -7.12
N THR A 125 -4.28 -5.10 -8.45
CA THR A 125 -4.90 -6.02 -9.41
C THR A 125 -4.14 -7.35 -9.52
N ILE A 126 -2.89 -7.38 -9.06
CA ILE A 126 -2.04 -8.58 -9.08
C ILE A 126 -2.30 -9.43 -7.84
N SER A 127 -2.51 -8.81 -6.67
CA SER A 127 -2.85 -9.45 -5.38
C SER A 127 -1.90 -10.60 -4.96
N SER A 128 -0.63 -10.52 -5.34
CA SER A 128 0.40 -11.48 -4.94
C SER A 128 1.76 -10.80 -4.81
N SER A 129 2.67 -11.40 -4.05
CA SER A 129 4.05 -10.92 -3.95
C SER A 129 4.63 -10.65 -5.32
N CYS A 130 5.25 -9.49 -5.51
CA CYS A 130 5.78 -9.10 -6.81
C CYS A 130 6.98 -8.15 -6.69
N VAL A 131 7.74 -8.06 -7.77
CA VAL A 131 8.83 -7.10 -7.91
C VAL A 131 8.46 -6.10 -9.01
N LEU A 132 8.50 -4.83 -8.66
CA LEU A 132 8.39 -3.71 -9.60
C LEU A 132 9.81 -3.30 -10.01
N SER A 133 10.14 -3.40 -11.30
CA SER A 133 11.41 -2.94 -11.84
C SER A 133 11.40 -1.45 -12.20
N SER A 134 12.55 -0.84 -12.35
CA SER A 134 12.71 0.57 -12.72
C SER A 134 12.02 0.95 -14.04
N GLY A 135 11.87 -0.01 -14.98
CA GLY A 135 11.10 0.16 -16.21
C GLY A 135 9.59 0.01 -16.05
N GLY A 136 9.08 -0.09 -14.80
CA GLY A 136 7.66 -0.24 -14.53
C GLY A 136 7.10 -1.64 -14.80
N ARG A 137 7.94 -2.62 -15.18
CA ARG A 137 7.49 -4.01 -15.32
C ARG A 137 7.27 -4.63 -13.96
N ILE A 138 6.19 -5.40 -13.82
CA ILE A 138 5.82 -6.10 -12.59
C ILE A 138 5.94 -7.59 -12.84
N LYS A 139 6.77 -8.26 -12.05
CA LYS A 139 6.90 -9.72 -12.09
C LYS A 139 6.30 -10.31 -10.80
N LYS A 140 5.27 -11.14 -10.95
CA LYS A 140 4.73 -11.95 -9.85
C LYS A 140 5.78 -12.96 -9.38
N ILE A 141 5.80 -13.18 -8.07
CA ILE A 141 6.64 -14.18 -7.42
C ILE A 141 5.70 -15.12 -6.68
N TYR A 142 5.66 -16.36 -7.15
CA TYR A 142 4.88 -17.43 -6.51
C TYR A 142 5.67 -18.03 -5.35
N ASP A 143 4.95 -18.53 -4.34
CA ASP A 143 5.51 -19.17 -3.15
C ASP A 143 6.60 -18.34 -2.46
N ALA A 144 6.42 -17.03 -2.39
CA ALA A 144 7.29 -16.17 -1.60
C ALA A 144 7.21 -16.58 -0.12
N PRO A 145 8.34 -16.55 0.62
CA PRO A 145 8.34 -16.85 2.06
C PRO A 145 7.34 -15.96 2.81
N LYS A 146 6.67 -16.55 3.79
CA LYS A 146 5.66 -15.85 4.60
C LYS A 146 6.26 -15.42 5.93
N TYR A 147 6.00 -14.18 6.32
CA TYR A 147 6.49 -13.57 7.55
C TYR A 147 5.33 -13.07 8.39
N TYR A 148 5.49 -13.14 9.70
CA TYR A 148 4.64 -12.42 10.64
C TYR A 148 5.21 -11.03 10.87
N SER A 149 4.35 -10.05 11.09
CA SER A 149 4.80 -8.67 11.23
C SER A 149 4.00 -7.92 12.30
N THR A 150 4.70 -7.06 13.02
CA THR A 150 4.10 -6.05 13.88
C THR A 150 4.18 -4.71 13.16
N LEU A 151 3.03 -4.16 12.81
CA LEU A 151 2.91 -2.88 12.16
C LEU A 151 2.58 -1.81 13.19
N VAL A 152 3.33 -0.73 13.14
CA VAL A 152 3.16 0.39 14.07
C VAL A 152 3.04 1.68 13.27
N LYS A 153 1.99 2.46 13.55
CA LYS A 153 1.82 3.80 13.01
C LYS A 153 1.60 4.79 14.16
N PRO A 154 2.38 5.89 14.22
CA PRO A 154 2.11 6.98 15.15
C PRO A 154 0.80 7.71 14.79
N ASP A 155 0.41 8.63 15.63
CA ASP A 155 -0.78 9.49 15.47
C ASP A 155 -0.71 10.46 14.27
N PHE A 156 0.49 10.66 13.69
CA PHE A 156 0.67 11.45 12.47
C PHE A 156 0.93 10.58 11.24
N GLY A 157 0.73 11.19 10.06
CA GLY A 157 1.08 10.62 8.75
C GLY A 157 2.33 11.25 8.15
N CYS A 158 2.91 10.58 7.16
CA CYS A 158 3.96 11.15 6.30
C CYS A 158 3.35 11.54 4.97
N SER A 159 3.38 12.82 4.64
CA SER A 159 2.94 13.26 3.31
C SER A 159 3.85 12.69 2.24
N THR A 160 3.33 11.78 1.42
CA THR A 160 4.03 11.16 0.29
C THR A 160 4.71 12.23 -0.59
N LYS A 161 3.97 13.30 -0.92
CA LYS A 161 4.50 14.42 -1.71
C LYS A 161 5.74 15.07 -1.06
N LYS A 162 5.67 15.34 0.26
CA LYS A 162 6.78 15.97 1.01
C LYS A 162 8.00 15.04 1.16
N ILE A 163 7.80 13.73 1.22
CA ILE A 163 8.90 12.76 1.29
C ILE A 163 9.57 12.64 -0.08
N TYR A 164 8.80 12.44 -1.15
CA TYR A 164 9.36 12.34 -2.50
C TYR A 164 10.04 13.62 -2.97
N SER A 165 9.51 14.81 -2.66
CA SER A 165 10.16 16.07 -3.01
C SER A 165 11.48 16.32 -2.32
N ALA A 166 11.77 15.61 -1.24
CA ALA A 166 13.03 15.69 -0.51
C ALA A 166 14.11 14.70 -1.02
N VAL A 167 13.77 13.83 -1.99
CA VAL A 167 14.74 12.92 -2.62
C VAL A 167 15.73 13.74 -3.46
N ARG A 168 17.03 13.63 -3.16
CA ARG A 168 18.12 14.35 -3.85
C ARG A 168 19.02 13.45 -4.68
N LYS A 169 19.12 12.16 -4.30
CA LYS A 169 19.98 11.18 -4.97
C LYS A 169 19.18 9.98 -5.40
N TYR A 170 19.50 9.44 -6.57
CA TYR A 170 18.88 8.24 -7.14
C TYR A 170 19.93 7.13 -7.17
N THR A 171 19.50 5.91 -6.90
CA THR A 171 20.36 4.72 -6.98
C THR A 171 20.27 4.08 -8.37
N LYS A 172 21.29 3.31 -8.73
CA LYS A 172 21.23 2.44 -9.91
C LYS A 172 20.14 1.38 -9.71
N SER A 173 19.51 0.97 -10.82
CA SER A 173 18.47 -0.07 -10.81
C SER A 173 19.03 -1.41 -10.36
N LYS A 174 18.37 -2.08 -9.42
CA LYS A 174 18.75 -3.39 -8.84
C LYS A 174 17.78 -4.51 -9.19
N TYR A 175 16.51 -4.19 -9.51
CA TYR A 175 15.42 -5.16 -9.61
C TYR A 175 14.96 -5.45 -11.04
N ASN A 176 15.83 -5.22 -12.04
CA ASN A 176 15.49 -5.49 -13.45
C ASN A 176 15.43 -6.98 -13.81
N LYS A 177 16.07 -7.85 -13.01
CA LYS A 177 16.03 -9.31 -13.15
C LYS A 177 15.44 -9.94 -11.87
N PRO A 178 14.10 -9.87 -11.68
CA PRO A 178 13.45 -10.34 -10.45
C PRO A 178 13.58 -11.85 -10.28
N LYS A 179 13.93 -12.27 -9.03
CA LYS A 179 14.09 -13.67 -8.63
C LYS A 179 13.32 -13.95 -7.32
N LYS A 180 12.92 -15.21 -7.09
CA LYS A 180 12.20 -15.65 -5.88
C LYS A 180 13.02 -15.41 -4.60
N ASN A 181 14.35 -15.62 -4.65
CA ASN A 181 15.24 -15.44 -3.51
C ASN A 181 15.29 -13.98 -2.97
N MET A 182 14.82 -12.99 -3.74
CA MET A 182 14.68 -11.61 -3.27
C MET A 182 13.69 -11.46 -2.12
N PHE A 183 12.82 -12.43 -1.90
CA PHE A 183 11.89 -12.47 -0.77
C PHE A 183 12.45 -13.22 0.45
N GLY A 184 13.63 -13.81 0.35
CA GLY A 184 14.32 -14.46 1.47
C GLY A 184 14.88 -13.44 2.47
N VAL A 185 14.90 -13.81 3.75
CA VAL A 185 15.40 -12.95 4.86
C VAL A 185 16.80 -12.43 4.57
N LYS A 186 17.72 -13.31 4.15
CA LYS A 186 19.12 -12.93 3.84
C LYS A 186 19.20 -11.80 2.82
N TYR A 187 18.33 -11.82 1.79
CA TYR A 187 18.30 -10.74 0.80
C TYR A 187 17.60 -9.49 1.33
N LEU A 188 16.47 -9.65 2.02
CA LEU A 188 15.67 -8.53 2.50
C LEU A 188 16.38 -7.70 3.57
N ILE A 189 17.21 -8.29 4.43
CA ILE A 189 17.97 -7.57 5.47
C ILE A 189 18.86 -6.49 4.83
N ASP A 190 19.49 -6.79 3.71
CA ASP A 190 20.42 -5.91 3.02
C ASP A 190 19.72 -4.81 2.18
N GLN A 191 18.39 -4.95 1.98
CA GLN A 191 17.66 -3.93 1.23
C GLN A 191 17.32 -2.74 2.13
N GLN A 192 17.18 -1.57 1.52
CA GLN A 192 16.82 -0.34 2.20
C GLN A 192 15.60 0.31 1.53
N ASN A 193 14.75 0.93 2.31
CA ASN A 193 13.77 1.86 1.79
C ASN A 193 14.43 3.24 1.66
N ALA A 194 14.71 3.68 0.44
CA ALA A 194 15.35 4.97 0.17
C ALA A 194 14.61 6.17 0.78
N LEU A 195 13.29 6.05 0.99
CA LEU A 195 12.48 7.09 1.61
C LEU A 195 12.59 7.10 3.14
N GLU A 196 13.03 6.00 3.75
CA GLU A 196 13.10 5.85 5.22
C GLU A 196 14.05 6.87 5.84
N THR A 197 15.27 7.00 5.32
CA THR A 197 16.26 7.96 5.84
C THR A 197 15.71 9.39 5.83
N ILE A 198 15.01 9.77 4.75
CA ILE A 198 14.37 11.07 4.62
C ILE A 198 13.27 11.24 5.68
N ALA A 199 12.41 10.22 5.83
CA ALA A 199 11.32 10.25 6.78
C ALA A 199 11.82 10.32 8.24
N LEU A 200 12.83 9.51 8.59
CA LEU A 200 13.40 9.48 9.94
C LEU A 200 14.08 10.81 10.30
N LYS A 201 14.72 11.47 9.33
CA LYS A 201 15.29 12.82 9.51
C LYS A 201 14.19 13.86 9.74
N LYS A 202 13.12 13.80 8.93
CA LYS A 202 12.03 14.78 8.99
C LYS A 202 11.10 14.57 10.19
N TYR A 203 10.96 13.34 10.65
CA TYR A 203 10.08 12.93 11.75
C TYR A 203 10.87 12.13 12.80
N PRO A 204 11.61 12.79 13.71
CA PRO A 204 12.48 12.12 14.70
C PRO A 204 11.74 11.08 15.57
N LYS A 205 10.44 11.27 15.81
CA LYS A 205 9.60 10.29 16.52
C LYS A 205 9.57 8.91 15.80
N LEU A 206 9.66 8.87 14.45
CA LEU A 206 9.76 7.59 13.71
C LEU A 206 11.06 6.87 14.01
N LYS A 207 12.18 7.60 14.13
CA LYS A 207 13.48 7.01 14.50
C LYS A 207 13.40 6.33 15.87
N LYS A 208 12.78 7.01 16.86
CA LYS A 208 12.58 6.43 18.21
C LYS A 208 11.73 5.16 18.16
N ILE A 209 10.66 5.13 17.35
CA ILE A 209 9.79 3.95 17.16
C ILE A 209 10.59 2.81 16.52
N LYS A 210 11.37 3.10 15.46
CA LYS A 210 12.16 2.09 14.76
C LYS A 210 13.17 1.45 15.69
N LEU A 211 14.00 2.23 16.39
CA LEU A 211 14.99 1.74 17.37
C LEU A 211 14.33 0.89 18.46
N PHE A 212 13.17 1.30 18.95
CA PHE A 212 12.46 0.50 19.96
C PHE A 212 11.97 -0.82 19.38
N LEU A 213 11.45 -0.87 18.16
CA LEU A 213 11.04 -2.13 17.52
C LEU A 213 12.26 -3.04 17.26
N GLU A 214 13.41 -2.49 16.92
CA GLU A 214 14.67 -3.24 16.72
C GLU A 214 15.15 -3.89 18.03
N SER A 215 14.88 -3.27 19.18
CA SER A 215 15.32 -3.78 20.51
C SER A 215 14.38 -4.81 21.13
N ILE A 216 13.21 -5.09 20.55
CA ILE A 216 12.22 -5.97 21.18
C ILE A 216 11.98 -7.26 20.40
N ASN A 217 12.04 -8.40 21.11
CA ASN A 217 11.68 -9.73 20.62
C ASN A 217 12.41 -10.20 19.35
N ASN A 218 13.65 -9.74 19.14
CA ASN A 218 14.55 -10.19 18.07
C ASN A 218 13.87 -10.26 16.70
N PRO A 219 13.47 -9.11 16.11
CA PRO A 219 12.90 -9.09 14.77
C PRO A 219 13.94 -9.54 13.74
N LEU A 220 13.51 -10.17 12.67
CA LEU A 220 14.35 -10.48 11.51
C LEU A 220 14.95 -9.20 10.91
N PHE A 221 14.11 -8.19 10.77
CA PHE A 221 14.48 -6.82 10.40
C PHE A 221 13.32 -5.88 10.69
N VAL A 222 13.63 -4.58 10.74
CA VAL A 222 12.64 -3.50 10.93
C VAL A 222 12.79 -2.48 9.82
N ARG A 223 11.68 -2.06 9.21
CA ARG A 223 11.70 -1.13 8.09
C ARG A 223 10.43 -0.29 8.00
N MET A 224 10.57 0.94 7.54
CA MET A 224 9.43 1.75 7.16
C MET A 224 8.84 1.25 5.84
N THR A 225 7.52 1.14 5.74
CA THR A 225 6.83 0.78 4.50
C THR A 225 6.47 2.00 3.66
N GLY A 226 6.68 1.92 2.36
CA GLY A 226 6.38 3.00 1.41
C GLY A 226 7.00 4.33 1.83
N SER A 227 6.22 5.40 1.81
CA SER A 227 6.62 6.74 2.26
C SER A 227 6.40 6.98 3.76
N GLY A 228 6.03 5.93 4.52
CA GLY A 228 5.69 6.02 5.95
C GLY A 228 4.24 6.45 6.17
N SER A 229 3.81 6.60 7.39
CA SER A 229 4.58 6.61 8.65
C SER A 229 4.66 5.23 9.35
N THR A 230 4.15 4.16 8.74
CA THR A 230 4.19 2.83 9.38
C THR A 230 5.60 2.27 9.37
N ILE A 231 6.05 1.83 10.54
CA ILE A 231 7.24 0.99 10.73
C ILE A 231 6.77 -0.44 10.94
N VAL A 232 7.43 -1.38 10.27
CA VAL A 232 7.11 -2.80 10.29
C VAL A 232 8.30 -3.57 10.84
N ALA A 233 8.07 -4.37 11.87
CA ALA A 233 9.02 -5.36 12.39
C ALA A 233 8.58 -6.75 11.95
N TYR A 234 9.47 -7.51 11.33
CA TYR A 234 9.20 -8.84 10.76
C TYR A 234 9.73 -9.94 11.68
N TYR A 235 9.00 -11.05 11.76
CA TYR A 235 9.28 -12.17 12.65
C TYR A 235 9.03 -13.52 11.96
N ASN A 236 9.70 -14.57 12.42
CA ASN A 236 9.46 -15.95 11.98
C ASN A 236 8.20 -16.55 12.60
N SER A 237 7.74 -16.05 13.74
CA SER A 237 6.62 -16.64 14.47
C SER A 237 5.55 -15.62 14.88
N LEU A 238 4.30 -16.07 14.91
CA LEU A 238 3.18 -15.30 15.43
C LEU A 238 3.35 -14.97 16.92
N LYS A 239 3.97 -15.88 17.70
CA LYS A 239 4.24 -15.67 19.13
C LYS A 239 5.14 -14.47 19.35
N SER A 240 6.31 -14.40 18.66
CA SER A 240 7.23 -13.27 18.74
C SER A 240 6.58 -11.96 18.32
N CYS A 241 5.80 -12.00 17.25
CA CYS A 241 5.04 -10.87 16.73
C CYS A 241 4.02 -10.33 17.76
N LYS A 242 3.23 -11.22 18.39
CA LYS A 242 2.25 -10.84 19.44
C LYS A 242 2.93 -10.25 20.68
N LEU A 243 4.05 -10.84 21.12
CA LEU A 243 4.83 -10.32 22.25
C LEU A 243 5.41 -8.93 21.95
N ALA A 244 5.94 -8.73 20.75
CA ALA A 244 6.42 -7.41 20.31
C ALA A 244 5.30 -6.37 20.33
N LYS A 245 4.11 -6.71 19.80
CA LYS A 245 2.93 -5.83 19.88
C LYS A 245 2.58 -5.49 21.34
N ALA A 246 2.57 -6.47 22.23
CA ALA A 246 2.25 -6.25 23.65
C ALA A 246 3.27 -5.30 24.31
N LYS A 247 4.58 -5.55 24.14
CA LYS A 247 5.65 -4.68 24.65
C LYS A 247 5.56 -3.27 24.06
N PHE A 248 5.30 -3.17 22.74
CA PHE A 248 5.14 -1.88 22.09
C PHE A 248 3.97 -1.09 22.68
N LYS A 249 2.81 -1.72 22.85
CA LYS A 249 1.60 -1.08 23.37
C LYS A 249 1.72 -0.64 24.84
N ARG A 250 2.56 -1.30 25.65
CA ARG A 250 2.86 -0.83 27.01
C ARG A 250 3.55 0.54 27.01
N LYS A 251 4.50 0.76 26.07
CA LYS A 251 5.25 2.02 25.97
C LYS A 251 4.51 3.10 25.18
N TYR A 252 3.83 2.71 24.10
CA TYR A 252 3.18 3.62 23.15
C TYR A 252 1.68 3.32 23.06
N LYS A 253 0.92 3.61 24.14
CA LYS A 253 -0.50 3.24 24.28
C LYS A 253 -1.39 3.76 23.14
N ASN A 254 -1.15 5.00 22.70
CA ASN A 254 -2.02 5.71 21.75
C ASN A 254 -1.69 5.42 20.27
N TYR A 255 -0.55 4.82 19.96
CA TYR A 255 -0.20 4.53 18.58
C TYR A 255 -0.93 3.29 18.06
N TRP A 256 -1.29 3.34 16.78
CA TRP A 256 -1.85 2.16 16.13
C TRP A 256 -0.79 1.06 16.04
N CYS A 257 -1.16 -0.13 16.48
CA CYS A 257 -0.28 -1.28 16.47
C CYS A 257 -1.09 -2.55 16.24
N VAL A 258 -0.78 -3.29 15.18
CA VAL A 258 -1.44 -4.54 14.82
C VAL A 258 -0.41 -5.60 14.41
N THR A 259 -0.83 -6.84 14.47
CA THR A 259 -0.09 -7.96 13.86
C THR A 259 -0.72 -8.31 12.52
N ALA A 260 0.10 -8.71 11.56
CA ALA A 260 -0.32 -9.23 10.27
C ALA A 260 0.64 -10.33 9.79
N LYS A 261 0.21 -11.06 8.77
CA LYS A 261 1.00 -12.08 8.08
C LYS A 261 1.06 -11.75 6.60
N THR A 262 2.22 -11.96 5.97
CA THR A 262 2.31 -11.90 4.50
C THR A 262 1.52 -13.05 3.87
N ILE A 263 0.83 -12.78 2.76
CA ILE A 263 -0.03 -13.72 2.04
C ILE A 263 0.55 -14.13 0.71
#